data_b518980564e8fa6ef6b0211908f1b371
#
_entry.id   b518980564e8fa6ef6b0211908f1b371
#
_cell.length_a   1.000
_cell.length_b   1.000
_cell.length_c   1.000
_cell.angle_alpha   90.00
_cell.angle_beta   90.00
_cell.angle_gamma   90.00
#
_symmetry.space_group_name_H-M   'P 1'
#
loop_
_entity.id
_entity.type
_entity.pdbx_description
1 polymer ?
#
loop_
_entity_poly.entity_id
_entity_poly.type
_entity_poly.pdbx_seq_one_letter_code
_entity_poly.pdbx_strand_id
1 'polypeptide(L)'
;METGLAGRSVLVTGGSGGIGGACARAFAAEGCRVVVHYHRGRDRAEAVARELADATIAGADLTDEAEVDALFEQAGALDVCAAVAGVWPPGDVPVWELPLERWRATIDANLTASFLTARAFLRQLSGDGSLVLVGSTAGIFGEAGHGDYAAAKSAILHGLLLSLKNEVVRIAPGARVNAVAPGWTESPMTRGHVDPDDVRAITRTMALRKVARPEDVAAQVVALASPAISGHVTGETVVVAGGMEGRVLHPE
;
A
#
# COMPACT_ATOMS: atom_id res chain seq x y z
N MET A 1 21.90 -8.45 4.83
CA MET A 1 22.16 -7.68 3.58
C MET A 1 21.80 -6.24 3.92
N GLU A 2 22.68 -5.29 3.64
CA GLU A 2 22.35 -3.88 3.84
C GLU A 2 21.39 -3.43 2.75
N THR A 3 20.31 -2.75 3.13
CA THR A 3 19.26 -2.31 2.21
C THR A 3 19.56 -0.99 1.50
N GLY A 4 20.52 -0.21 2.01
CA GLY A 4 20.82 1.15 1.55
C GLY A 4 19.75 2.18 1.89
N LEU A 5 18.89 1.86 2.87
CA LEU A 5 17.80 2.73 3.33
C LEU A 5 18.15 3.57 4.55
N ALA A 6 19.24 3.26 5.27
CA ALA A 6 19.63 3.99 6.45
C ALA A 6 19.79 5.50 6.16
N GLY A 7 19.20 6.35 6.99
CA GLY A 7 19.16 7.79 6.85
C GLY A 7 18.20 8.34 5.77
N ARG A 8 17.52 7.49 5.01
CA ARG A 8 16.51 7.91 4.02
C ARG A 8 15.24 8.41 4.70
N SER A 9 14.57 9.36 4.05
CA SER A 9 13.28 9.90 4.49
C SER A 9 12.14 9.18 3.77
N VAL A 10 11.19 8.66 4.54
CA VAL A 10 10.10 7.83 4.04
C VAL A 10 8.74 8.36 4.49
N LEU A 11 7.83 8.57 3.56
CA LEU A 11 6.40 8.77 3.86
C LEU A 11 5.67 7.42 3.75
N VAL A 12 4.95 7.05 4.79
CA VAL A 12 4.05 5.89 4.76
C VAL A 12 2.60 6.38 4.86
N THR A 13 1.87 6.37 3.76
CA THR A 13 0.45 6.73 3.79
C THR A 13 -0.37 5.62 4.44
N GLY A 14 -1.42 5.99 5.19
CA GLY A 14 -2.17 5.00 5.97
C GLY A 14 -1.38 4.36 7.10
N GLY A 15 -0.31 5.00 7.59
CA GLY A 15 0.59 4.51 8.64
C GLY A 15 -0.09 4.22 9.99
N SER A 16 -1.30 4.74 10.22
CA SER A 16 -2.14 4.40 11.38
C SER A 16 -2.90 3.07 11.23
N GLY A 17 -2.83 2.41 10.07
CA GLY A 17 -3.49 1.13 9.77
C GLY A 17 -2.58 -0.08 10.02
N GLY A 18 -3.11 -1.29 9.80
CA GLY A 18 -2.35 -2.54 10.05
C GLY A 18 -1.09 -2.65 9.18
N ILE A 19 -1.26 -2.69 7.85
CA ILE A 19 -0.14 -2.80 6.89
C ILE A 19 0.73 -1.55 6.95
N GLY A 20 0.13 -0.35 6.99
CA GLY A 20 0.89 0.90 7.04
C GLY A 20 1.75 1.02 8.30
N GLY A 21 1.21 0.64 9.47
CA GLY A 21 1.96 0.61 10.72
C GLY A 21 3.12 -0.39 10.69
N ALA A 22 2.91 -1.57 10.08
CA ALA A 22 3.99 -2.54 9.89
C ALA A 22 5.06 -2.01 8.92
N CYS A 23 4.68 -1.33 7.84
CA CYS A 23 5.63 -0.66 6.94
C CYS A 23 6.44 0.42 7.68
N ALA A 24 5.79 1.25 8.49
CA ALA A 24 6.48 2.28 9.27
C ALA A 24 7.54 1.69 10.21
N ARG A 25 7.19 0.61 10.92
CA ARG A 25 8.14 -0.12 11.78
C ARG A 25 9.27 -0.72 10.97
N ALA A 26 8.97 -1.34 9.86
CA ALA A 26 9.97 -1.98 9.01
C ALA A 26 10.98 -0.97 8.44
N PHE A 27 10.52 0.20 7.94
CA PHE A 27 11.42 1.27 7.50
C PHE A 27 12.25 1.85 8.65
N ALA A 28 11.66 2.04 9.82
CA ALA A 28 12.40 2.53 10.99
C ALA A 28 13.50 1.53 11.44
N ALA A 29 13.23 0.23 11.35
CA ALA A 29 14.21 -0.82 11.62
C ALA A 29 15.41 -0.80 10.65
N GLU A 30 15.20 -0.30 9.42
CA GLU A 30 16.26 -0.05 8.43
C GLU A 30 16.98 1.30 8.65
N GLY A 31 16.67 2.04 9.71
CA GLY A 31 17.28 3.32 10.04
C GLY A 31 16.75 4.51 9.24
N CYS A 32 15.54 4.42 8.72
CA CYS A 32 14.87 5.52 8.02
C CYS A 32 14.29 6.53 9.01
N ARG A 33 14.15 7.79 8.57
CA ARG A 33 13.25 8.79 9.14
C ARG A 33 11.87 8.58 8.56
N VAL A 34 10.85 8.38 9.39
CA VAL A 34 9.53 7.96 8.93
C VAL A 34 8.47 9.03 9.21
N VAL A 35 7.77 9.46 8.18
CA VAL A 35 6.53 10.25 8.30
C VAL A 35 5.34 9.29 8.28
N VAL A 36 4.67 9.16 9.41
CA VAL A 36 3.49 8.29 9.59
C VAL A 36 2.24 9.09 9.27
N HIS A 37 1.69 8.89 8.08
CA HIS A 37 0.46 9.58 7.68
C HIS A 37 -0.79 8.92 8.25
N TYR A 38 -1.77 9.75 8.62
CA TYR A 38 -3.13 9.34 9.03
C TYR A 38 -4.19 10.27 8.42
N HIS A 39 -5.43 9.77 8.27
CA HIS A 39 -6.59 10.61 7.97
C HIS A 39 -7.37 10.89 9.28
N ARG A 40 -8.01 9.88 9.89
CA ARG A 40 -8.83 10.01 11.10
C ARG A 40 -8.23 9.34 12.35
N GLY A 41 -7.16 8.60 12.18
CA GLY A 41 -6.58 7.77 13.23
C GLY A 41 -5.37 8.40 13.90
N ARG A 42 -5.43 9.68 14.35
CA ARG A 42 -4.31 10.39 14.96
C ARG A 42 -3.68 9.62 16.12
N ASP A 43 -4.48 9.18 17.09
CA ASP A 43 -3.99 8.48 18.28
C ASP A 43 -3.23 7.19 17.91
N ARG A 44 -3.71 6.47 16.86
CA ARG A 44 -3.03 5.28 16.35
C ARG A 44 -1.72 5.63 15.65
N ALA A 45 -1.68 6.73 14.89
CA ALA A 45 -0.45 7.20 14.26
C ALA A 45 0.58 7.63 15.32
N GLU A 46 0.15 8.32 16.37
CA GLU A 46 0.98 8.69 17.51
C GLU A 46 1.49 7.45 18.25
N ALA A 47 0.65 6.42 18.41
CA ALA A 47 1.07 5.17 19.03
C ALA A 47 2.17 4.48 18.21
N VAL A 48 2.00 4.41 16.88
CA VAL A 48 3.04 3.88 15.97
C VAL A 48 4.32 4.72 16.06
N ALA A 49 4.21 6.04 15.92
CA ALA A 49 5.39 6.91 15.91
C ALA A 49 6.19 6.85 17.21
N ARG A 50 5.54 6.69 18.37
CA ARG A 50 6.23 6.53 19.68
C ARG A 50 7.10 5.28 19.79
N GLU A 51 6.84 4.27 18.98
CA GLU A 51 7.64 3.04 18.95
C GLU A 51 8.91 3.18 18.08
N LEU A 52 8.99 4.25 17.25
CA LEU A 52 10.03 4.43 16.25
C LEU A 52 11.08 5.43 16.74
N ALA A 53 12.34 5.20 16.39
CA ALA A 53 13.47 6.02 16.84
C ALA A 53 13.45 7.45 16.24
N ASP A 54 13.04 7.57 14.98
CA ASP A 54 12.96 8.85 14.24
C ASP A 54 11.69 8.87 13.39
N ALA A 55 10.61 9.38 13.97
CA ALA A 55 9.33 9.45 13.30
C ALA A 55 8.55 10.72 13.66
N THR A 56 7.81 11.20 12.67
CA THR A 56 6.81 12.26 12.81
C THR A 56 5.46 11.76 12.34
N ILE A 57 4.39 12.46 12.69
CA ILE A 57 3.05 12.19 12.18
C ILE A 57 2.56 13.34 11.32
N ALA A 58 1.78 13.04 10.29
CA ALA A 58 1.13 14.04 9.45
C ALA A 58 -0.28 13.61 9.08
N GLY A 59 -1.24 14.51 9.21
CA GLY A 59 -2.65 14.26 8.91
C GLY A 59 -3.06 14.86 7.59
N ALA A 60 -3.80 14.11 6.74
CA ALA A 60 -4.39 14.61 5.50
C ALA A 60 -5.54 13.71 5.03
N ASP A 61 -6.52 14.26 4.35
CA ASP A 61 -7.40 13.52 3.46
C ASP A 61 -6.72 13.39 2.10
N LEU A 62 -6.31 12.17 1.74
CA LEU A 62 -5.62 11.92 0.47
C LEU A 62 -6.51 12.05 -0.78
N THR A 63 -7.82 12.29 -0.59
CA THR A 63 -8.74 12.60 -1.70
C THR A 63 -8.84 14.11 -1.97
N ASP A 64 -8.30 14.93 -1.06
CA ASP A 64 -8.22 16.39 -1.21
C ASP A 64 -6.81 16.80 -1.69
N GLU A 65 -6.75 17.45 -2.85
CA GLU A 65 -5.47 17.86 -3.46
C GLU A 65 -4.69 18.84 -2.58
N ALA A 66 -5.36 19.78 -1.95
CA ALA A 66 -4.70 20.81 -1.13
C ALA A 66 -4.12 20.20 0.16
N GLU A 67 -4.86 19.26 0.78
CA GLU A 67 -4.36 18.55 1.96
C GLU A 67 -3.17 17.64 1.61
N VAL A 68 -3.18 17.00 0.42
CA VAL A 68 -2.02 16.22 -0.05
C VAL A 68 -0.81 17.13 -0.28
N ASP A 69 -0.97 18.27 -0.95
CA ASP A 69 0.13 19.21 -1.17
C ASP A 69 0.71 19.70 0.16
N ALA A 70 -0.13 20.05 1.14
CA ALA A 70 0.29 20.44 2.49
C ALA A 70 1.00 19.30 3.25
N LEU A 71 0.53 18.05 3.10
CA LEU A 71 1.19 16.86 3.66
C LEU A 71 2.63 16.74 3.17
N PHE A 72 2.85 16.87 1.84
CA PHE A 72 4.19 16.74 1.27
C PHE A 72 5.08 17.93 1.60
N GLU A 73 4.53 19.15 1.71
CA GLU A 73 5.25 20.31 2.21
C GLU A 73 5.72 20.09 3.67
N GLN A 74 4.83 19.61 4.54
CA GLN A 74 5.17 19.28 5.93
C GLN A 74 6.20 18.14 6.03
N ALA A 75 6.10 17.11 5.20
CA ALA A 75 7.02 15.97 5.19
C ALA A 75 8.43 16.36 4.74
N GLY A 76 8.55 17.39 3.91
CA GLY A 76 9.82 17.84 3.33
C GLY A 76 10.34 16.88 2.26
N ALA A 77 11.65 16.91 2.03
CA ALA A 77 12.26 16.03 1.02
C ALA A 77 12.18 14.56 1.41
N LEU A 78 11.63 13.74 0.51
CA LEU A 78 11.43 12.31 0.69
C LEU A 78 12.21 11.51 -0.35
N ASP A 79 12.88 10.46 0.10
CA ASP A 79 13.53 9.47 -0.77
C ASP A 79 12.58 8.33 -1.17
N VAL A 80 11.62 8.01 -0.29
CA VAL A 80 10.68 6.91 -0.49
C VAL A 80 9.26 7.34 -0.14
N CYS A 81 8.31 6.92 -0.97
CA CYS A 81 6.89 6.98 -0.64
C CYS A 81 6.28 5.58 -0.71
N ALA A 82 5.79 5.08 0.42
CA ALA A 82 4.98 3.88 0.49
C ALA A 82 3.49 4.28 0.51
N ALA A 83 2.83 4.19 -0.64
CA ALA A 83 1.43 4.54 -0.84
C ALA A 83 0.52 3.38 -0.41
N VAL A 84 0.36 3.22 0.91
CA VAL A 84 -0.35 2.07 1.52
C VAL A 84 -1.82 2.37 1.79
N ALA A 85 -2.20 3.66 1.91
CA ALA A 85 -3.57 4.06 2.22
C ALA A 85 -4.59 3.47 1.24
N GLY A 86 -5.69 3.01 1.78
CA GLY A 86 -6.81 2.50 1.01
C GLY A 86 -7.91 1.98 1.93
N VAL A 87 -9.08 1.77 1.36
CA VAL A 87 -10.28 1.32 2.07
C VAL A 87 -10.88 0.14 1.32
N TRP A 88 -11.16 -0.94 2.03
CA TRP A 88 -12.02 -2.02 1.56
C TRP A 88 -13.44 -1.74 2.09
N PRO A 89 -14.42 -1.48 1.23
CA PRO A 89 -15.74 -1.08 1.66
C PRO A 89 -16.47 -2.24 2.35
N PRO A 90 -17.23 -1.99 3.43
CA PRO A 90 -17.96 -3.05 4.12
C PRO A 90 -19.13 -3.56 3.28
N GLY A 91 -19.45 -4.84 3.46
CA GLY A 91 -20.60 -5.50 2.87
C GLY A 91 -20.44 -5.83 1.38
N ASP A 92 -20.79 -7.04 1.02
CA ASP A 92 -20.82 -7.52 -0.36
C ASP A 92 -22.02 -6.93 -1.10
N VAL A 93 -21.77 -6.24 -2.23
CA VAL A 93 -22.81 -5.70 -3.10
C VAL A 93 -22.48 -6.08 -4.54
N PRO A 94 -23.31 -6.89 -5.21
CA PRO A 94 -23.07 -7.25 -6.59
C PRO A 94 -23.14 -6.01 -7.49
N VAL A 95 -22.40 -6.02 -8.59
CA VAL A 95 -22.23 -4.82 -9.46
C VAL A 95 -23.55 -4.25 -9.95
N TRP A 96 -24.56 -5.09 -10.23
CA TRP A 96 -25.87 -4.64 -10.71
C TRP A 96 -26.74 -3.97 -9.62
N GLU A 97 -26.36 -4.05 -8.35
CA GLU A 97 -26.99 -3.38 -7.22
C GLU A 97 -26.11 -2.30 -6.60
N LEU A 98 -24.87 -2.17 -7.08
CA LEU A 98 -23.87 -1.27 -6.50
C LEU A 98 -24.28 0.21 -6.69
N PRO A 99 -24.53 0.98 -5.61
CA PRO A 99 -24.85 2.40 -5.72
C PRO A 99 -23.68 3.19 -6.32
N LEU A 100 -23.99 4.13 -7.23
CA LEU A 100 -22.98 4.99 -7.84
C LEU A 100 -22.19 5.82 -6.82
N GLU A 101 -22.82 6.19 -5.70
CA GLU A 101 -22.17 6.89 -4.59
C GLU A 101 -21.07 6.02 -3.97
N ARG A 102 -21.35 4.74 -3.65
CA ARG A 102 -20.35 3.81 -3.12
C ARG A 102 -19.22 3.59 -4.13
N TRP A 103 -19.54 3.42 -5.41
CA TRP A 103 -18.54 3.33 -6.48
C TRP A 103 -17.58 4.52 -6.45
N ARG A 104 -18.11 5.76 -6.46
CA ARG A 104 -17.30 6.98 -6.44
C ARG A 104 -16.44 7.07 -5.20
N ALA A 105 -17.03 6.87 -4.02
CA ALA A 105 -16.30 6.90 -2.75
C ALA A 105 -15.15 5.88 -2.71
N THR A 106 -15.36 4.67 -3.24
CA THR A 106 -14.33 3.63 -3.29
C THR A 106 -13.22 3.98 -4.27
N ILE A 107 -13.55 4.50 -5.45
CA ILE A 107 -12.56 4.99 -6.43
C ILE A 107 -11.74 6.13 -5.83
N ASP A 108 -12.38 7.10 -5.19
CA ASP A 108 -11.69 8.23 -4.59
C ASP A 108 -10.76 7.80 -3.46
N ALA A 109 -11.24 7.01 -2.51
CA ALA A 109 -10.47 6.56 -1.36
C ALA A 109 -9.28 5.63 -1.73
N ASN A 110 -9.27 5.01 -2.90
CA ASN A 110 -8.22 4.10 -3.33
C ASN A 110 -7.41 4.65 -4.52
N LEU A 111 -8.05 4.90 -5.66
CA LEU A 111 -7.36 5.27 -6.90
C LEU A 111 -6.98 6.76 -6.91
N THR A 112 -7.93 7.66 -6.65
CA THR A 112 -7.66 9.10 -6.62
C THR A 112 -6.65 9.43 -5.54
N ALA A 113 -6.77 8.86 -4.34
CA ALA A 113 -5.81 9.02 -3.25
C ALA A 113 -4.39 8.53 -3.63
N SER A 114 -4.29 7.37 -4.30
CA SER A 114 -2.99 6.87 -4.80
C SER A 114 -2.39 7.75 -5.89
N PHE A 115 -3.22 8.26 -6.79
CA PHE A 115 -2.80 9.20 -7.83
C PHE A 115 -2.28 10.51 -7.25
N LEU A 116 -3.02 11.15 -6.34
CA LEU A 116 -2.62 12.40 -5.71
C LEU A 116 -1.32 12.24 -4.91
N THR A 117 -1.20 11.15 -4.15
CA THR A 117 0.03 10.78 -3.42
C THR A 117 1.21 10.60 -4.36
N ALA A 118 1.05 9.82 -5.44
CA ALA A 118 2.11 9.59 -6.42
C ALA A 118 2.52 10.90 -7.10
N ARG A 119 1.57 11.72 -7.52
CA ARG A 119 1.82 13.01 -8.17
C ARG A 119 2.60 13.96 -7.25
N ALA A 120 2.20 14.10 -6.00
CA ALA A 120 2.89 14.97 -5.06
C ALA A 120 4.32 14.47 -4.76
N PHE A 121 4.51 13.17 -4.58
CA PHE A 121 5.84 12.58 -4.43
C PHE A 121 6.73 12.86 -5.62
N LEU A 122 6.24 12.64 -6.85
CA LEU A 122 7.03 12.83 -8.07
C LEU A 122 7.38 14.31 -8.33
N ARG A 123 6.50 15.26 -7.96
CA ARG A 123 6.76 16.70 -8.09
C ARG A 123 7.96 17.18 -7.28
N GLN A 124 8.22 16.57 -6.11
CA GLN A 124 9.35 16.96 -5.26
C GLN A 124 10.62 16.12 -5.50
N LEU A 125 10.53 15.05 -6.30
CA LEU A 125 11.64 14.14 -6.50
C LEU A 125 12.79 14.81 -7.26
N SER A 126 13.97 14.83 -6.66
CA SER A 126 15.16 15.50 -7.21
C SER A 126 16.35 14.58 -7.42
N GLY A 127 16.18 13.27 -7.32
CA GLY A 127 17.24 12.28 -7.45
C GLY A 127 16.68 10.87 -7.48
N ASP A 128 17.48 9.91 -7.09
CA ASP A 128 17.04 8.54 -6.98
C ASP A 128 15.99 8.42 -5.87
N GLY A 129 14.85 7.83 -6.19
CA GLY A 129 13.79 7.63 -5.23
C GLY A 129 12.97 6.39 -5.54
N SER A 130 12.10 6.01 -4.61
CA SER A 130 11.24 4.85 -4.79
C SER A 130 9.80 5.12 -4.35
N LEU A 131 8.87 4.92 -5.29
CA LEU A 131 7.44 4.85 -4.99
C LEU A 131 7.02 3.38 -4.95
N VAL A 132 6.41 2.96 -3.83
CA VAL A 132 5.81 1.63 -3.72
C VAL A 132 4.31 1.79 -3.52
N LEU A 133 3.54 1.39 -4.53
CA LEU A 133 2.08 1.39 -4.49
C LEU A 133 1.56 0.12 -3.82
N VAL A 134 0.40 0.19 -3.15
CA VAL A 134 -0.25 -0.99 -2.60
C VAL A 134 -1.58 -1.24 -3.32
N GLY A 135 -1.55 -2.26 -4.15
CA GLY A 135 -2.72 -2.82 -4.81
C GLY A 135 -3.50 -3.80 -3.94
N SER A 136 -3.97 -4.88 -4.56
CA SER A 136 -4.63 -6.02 -3.90
C SER A 136 -4.72 -7.18 -4.89
N THR A 137 -4.83 -8.42 -4.41
CA THR A 137 -5.23 -9.57 -5.23
C THR A 137 -6.62 -9.38 -5.86
N ALA A 138 -7.51 -8.62 -5.22
CA ALA A 138 -8.78 -8.21 -5.82
C ALA A 138 -8.60 -7.46 -7.16
N GLY A 139 -7.52 -6.68 -7.30
CA GLY A 139 -7.18 -5.99 -8.54
C GLY A 139 -6.59 -6.90 -9.62
N ILE A 140 -6.18 -8.11 -9.27
CA ILE A 140 -5.61 -9.10 -10.20
C ILE A 140 -6.68 -10.12 -10.63
N PHE A 141 -7.42 -10.65 -9.66
CA PHE A 141 -8.34 -11.78 -9.86
C PHE A 141 -9.82 -11.35 -9.87
N GLY A 142 -10.11 -10.11 -9.48
CA GLY A 142 -11.48 -9.67 -9.16
C GLY A 142 -11.87 -10.09 -7.74
N GLU A 143 -12.99 -9.54 -7.28
CA GLU A 143 -13.59 -9.88 -5.98
C GLU A 143 -15.10 -9.72 -6.07
N ALA A 144 -15.82 -10.82 -5.96
CA ALA A 144 -17.27 -10.79 -5.99
C ALA A 144 -17.81 -9.95 -4.83
N GLY A 145 -18.82 -9.11 -5.08
CA GLY A 145 -19.37 -8.18 -4.08
C GLY A 145 -18.56 -6.88 -3.88
N HIS A 146 -17.34 -6.79 -4.45
CA HIS A 146 -16.45 -5.65 -4.32
C HIS A 146 -15.86 -5.18 -5.65
N GLY A 147 -16.72 -5.12 -6.70
CA GLY A 147 -16.31 -4.72 -8.04
C GLY A 147 -15.73 -3.31 -8.13
N ASP A 148 -16.18 -2.40 -7.27
CA ASP A 148 -15.66 -1.05 -7.09
C ASP A 148 -14.19 -1.06 -6.57
N TYR A 149 -13.93 -1.84 -5.55
CA TYR A 149 -12.59 -2.01 -4.98
C TYR A 149 -11.64 -2.72 -5.94
N ALA A 150 -12.11 -3.82 -6.55
CA ALA A 150 -11.35 -4.57 -7.54
C ALA A 150 -10.94 -3.68 -8.72
N ALA A 151 -11.86 -2.87 -9.24
CA ALA A 151 -11.59 -1.92 -10.33
C ALA A 151 -10.54 -0.88 -9.92
N ALA A 152 -10.67 -0.27 -8.73
CA ALA A 152 -9.69 0.71 -8.23
C ALA A 152 -8.30 0.10 -8.08
N LYS A 153 -8.19 -1.09 -7.47
CA LYS A 153 -6.92 -1.77 -7.24
C LYS A 153 -6.30 -2.29 -8.54
N SER A 154 -7.11 -2.73 -9.51
CA SER A 154 -6.65 -3.08 -10.85
C SER A 154 -6.09 -1.88 -11.60
N ALA A 155 -6.77 -0.72 -11.55
CA ALA A 155 -6.29 0.51 -12.18
C ALA A 155 -4.93 0.97 -11.60
N ILE A 156 -4.69 0.78 -10.30
CA ILE A 156 -3.39 1.05 -9.68
C ILE A 156 -2.30 0.14 -10.27
N LEU A 157 -2.55 -1.17 -10.35
CA LEU A 157 -1.55 -2.17 -10.74
C LEU A 157 -1.28 -2.20 -12.24
N HIS A 158 -2.31 -2.10 -13.07
CA HIS A 158 -2.22 -2.33 -14.52
C HIS A 158 -2.25 -1.03 -15.35
N GLY A 159 -2.64 0.09 -14.73
CA GLY A 159 -2.67 1.40 -15.39
C GLY A 159 -1.63 2.35 -14.79
N LEU A 160 -1.88 2.82 -13.57
CA LEU A 160 -1.09 3.86 -12.92
C LEU A 160 0.38 3.46 -12.75
N LEU A 161 0.66 2.30 -12.17
CA LEU A 161 2.02 1.76 -12.00
C LEU A 161 2.81 1.79 -13.31
N LEU A 162 2.22 1.23 -14.38
CA LEU A 162 2.91 1.07 -15.66
C LEU A 162 3.14 2.40 -16.39
N SER A 163 2.29 3.39 -16.18
CA SER A 163 2.52 4.75 -16.66
C SER A 163 3.64 5.43 -15.88
N LEU A 164 3.56 5.40 -14.56
CA LEU A 164 4.50 6.08 -13.68
C LEU A 164 5.94 5.57 -13.83
N LYS A 165 6.15 4.25 -13.98
CA LYS A 165 7.51 3.72 -14.22
C LYS A 165 8.18 4.26 -15.48
N ASN A 166 7.39 4.62 -16.52
CA ASN A 166 7.90 5.17 -17.76
C ASN A 166 8.08 6.69 -17.69
N GLU A 167 7.34 7.36 -16.80
CA GLU A 167 7.36 8.81 -16.66
C GLU A 167 8.43 9.26 -15.67
N VAL A 168 8.61 8.56 -14.56
CA VAL A 168 9.52 8.96 -13.46
C VAL A 168 10.96 9.13 -13.94
N VAL A 169 11.41 8.29 -14.84
CA VAL A 169 12.78 8.33 -15.39
C VAL A 169 13.09 9.60 -16.19
N ARG A 170 12.06 10.36 -16.59
CA ARG A 170 12.23 11.65 -17.28
C ARG A 170 12.63 12.78 -16.32
N ILE A 171 12.31 12.64 -15.04
CA ILE A 171 12.61 13.63 -13.98
C ILE A 171 13.71 13.14 -13.05
N ALA A 172 13.80 11.84 -12.83
CA ALA A 172 14.75 11.20 -11.94
C ALA A 172 15.19 9.84 -12.53
N PRO A 173 16.30 9.79 -13.30
CA PRO A 173 16.69 8.60 -14.08
C PRO A 173 16.94 7.33 -13.28
N GLY A 174 17.28 7.43 -12.00
CA GLY A 174 17.46 6.30 -11.08
C GLY A 174 16.23 5.96 -10.23
N ALA A 175 15.14 6.73 -10.37
CA ALA A 175 13.94 6.50 -9.59
C ALA A 175 13.13 5.28 -10.09
N ARG A 176 12.43 4.65 -9.16
CA ARG A 176 11.70 3.39 -9.41
C ARG A 176 10.28 3.49 -8.89
N VAL A 177 9.36 2.84 -9.60
CA VAL A 177 7.95 2.69 -9.18
C VAL A 177 7.59 1.23 -9.26
N ASN A 178 7.19 0.64 -8.13
CA ASN A 178 6.78 -0.75 -8.03
C ASN A 178 5.48 -0.86 -7.21
N ALA A 179 4.92 -2.05 -7.14
CA ALA A 179 3.73 -2.31 -6.34
C ALA A 179 3.82 -3.61 -5.55
N VAL A 180 3.06 -3.67 -4.47
CA VAL A 180 2.74 -4.90 -3.75
C VAL A 180 1.24 -5.15 -3.87
N ALA A 181 0.85 -6.38 -4.14
CA ALA A 181 -0.54 -6.82 -4.17
C ALA A 181 -0.81 -7.82 -3.03
N PRO A 182 -1.24 -7.35 -1.85
CA PRO A 182 -1.60 -8.24 -0.75
C PRO A 182 -2.87 -9.03 -1.08
N GLY A 183 -2.90 -10.28 -0.62
CA GLY A 183 -4.12 -11.03 -0.43
C GLY A 183 -4.70 -10.79 0.98
N TRP A 184 -5.43 -11.78 1.50
CA TRP A 184 -5.96 -11.71 2.84
C TRP A 184 -4.84 -11.54 3.87
N THR A 185 -4.93 -10.44 4.63
CA THR A 185 -3.92 -10.02 5.59
C THR A 185 -4.62 -9.66 6.90
N GLU A 186 -4.13 -10.17 8.01
CA GLU A 186 -4.64 -9.84 9.35
C GLU A 186 -4.45 -8.34 9.61
N SER A 187 -5.56 -7.62 9.78
CA SER A 187 -5.53 -6.18 10.01
C SER A 187 -6.82 -5.72 10.69
N PRO A 188 -6.88 -4.51 11.24
CA PRO A 188 -8.14 -3.94 11.71
C PRO A 188 -9.23 -3.88 10.63
N MET A 189 -8.86 -3.80 9.35
CA MET A 189 -9.77 -3.77 8.21
C MET A 189 -10.44 -5.13 7.96
N THR A 190 -9.73 -6.23 8.19
CA THR A 190 -10.20 -7.61 7.99
C THR A 190 -10.68 -8.26 9.29
N ARG A 191 -10.62 -7.52 10.41
CA ARG A 191 -11.06 -8.03 11.70
C ARG A 191 -12.56 -8.40 11.66
N GLY A 192 -12.90 -9.62 12.04
CA GLY A 192 -14.24 -10.18 11.92
C GLY A 192 -14.44 -11.08 10.69
N HIS A 193 -13.43 -11.17 9.79
CA HIS A 193 -13.40 -12.08 8.64
C HIS A 193 -12.21 -13.05 8.71
N VAL A 194 -11.60 -13.21 9.86
CA VAL A 194 -10.42 -14.08 10.09
C VAL A 194 -10.60 -14.99 11.30
N ASP A 195 -11.82 -15.45 11.54
CA ASP A 195 -12.02 -16.56 12.47
C ASP A 195 -11.53 -17.89 11.86
N PRO A 196 -11.41 -18.98 12.64
CA PRO A 196 -10.87 -20.25 12.12
C PRO A 196 -11.66 -20.84 10.95
N ASP A 197 -12.96 -20.57 10.84
CA ASP A 197 -13.80 -21.08 9.75
C ASP A 197 -13.59 -20.24 8.48
N ASP A 198 -13.55 -18.90 8.64
CA ASP A 198 -13.20 -17.98 7.56
C ASP A 198 -11.80 -18.25 7.02
N VAL A 199 -10.81 -18.46 7.89
CA VAL A 199 -9.44 -18.80 7.48
C VAL A 199 -9.40 -20.09 6.67
N ARG A 200 -10.16 -21.12 7.05
CA ARG A 200 -10.25 -22.36 6.26
C ARG A 200 -10.84 -22.10 4.87
N ALA A 201 -11.92 -21.33 4.79
CA ALA A 201 -12.57 -20.98 3.52
C ALA A 201 -11.64 -20.13 2.63
N ILE A 202 -11.04 -19.09 3.18
CA ILE A 202 -10.12 -18.18 2.49
C ILE A 202 -8.88 -18.92 1.96
N THR A 203 -8.31 -19.82 2.76
CA THR A 203 -7.07 -20.51 2.41
C THR A 203 -7.28 -21.77 1.56
N ARG A 204 -8.51 -22.09 1.19
CA ARG A 204 -8.85 -23.30 0.44
C ARG A 204 -8.11 -23.42 -0.89
N THR A 205 -7.86 -22.29 -1.57
CA THR A 205 -7.12 -22.22 -2.84
C THR A 205 -5.69 -21.73 -2.70
N MET A 206 -5.22 -21.44 -1.48
CA MET A 206 -3.87 -20.99 -1.23
C MET A 206 -2.90 -22.18 -1.10
N ALA A 207 -1.73 -22.06 -1.70
CA ALA A 207 -0.65 -23.03 -1.48
C ALA A 207 -0.15 -23.00 -0.02
N LEU A 208 -0.01 -21.78 0.55
CA LEU A 208 0.25 -21.60 1.96
C LEU A 208 -1.09 -21.48 2.71
N ARG A 209 -1.41 -22.44 3.55
CA ARG A 209 -2.68 -22.50 4.30
C ARG A 209 -2.70 -21.55 5.50
N LYS A 210 -2.40 -20.28 5.25
CA LYS A 210 -2.39 -19.23 6.28
C LYS A 210 -2.70 -17.86 5.66
N VAL A 211 -3.34 -17.01 6.42
CA VAL A 211 -3.51 -15.58 6.13
C VAL A 211 -2.18 -14.86 6.35
N ALA A 212 -1.87 -13.85 5.56
CA ALA A 212 -0.66 -13.07 5.71
C ALA A 212 -0.72 -12.18 6.96
N ARG A 213 0.40 -11.94 7.59
CA ARG A 213 0.54 -10.89 8.60
C ARG A 213 0.91 -9.57 7.92
N PRO A 214 0.62 -8.41 8.53
CA PRO A 214 1.06 -7.11 8.02
C PRO A 214 2.56 -7.03 7.72
N GLU A 215 3.38 -7.71 8.53
CA GLU A 215 4.83 -7.77 8.38
C GLU A 215 5.26 -8.51 7.12
N ASP A 216 4.49 -9.51 6.67
CA ASP A 216 4.78 -10.23 5.42
C ASP A 216 4.65 -9.29 4.20
N VAL A 217 3.70 -8.35 4.25
CA VAL A 217 3.52 -7.30 3.24
C VAL A 217 4.59 -6.21 3.37
N ALA A 218 4.84 -5.73 4.59
CA ALA A 218 5.81 -4.68 4.85
C ALA A 218 7.23 -5.06 4.40
N ALA A 219 7.64 -6.31 4.58
CA ALA A 219 8.92 -6.82 4.12
C ALA A 219 9.10 -6.64 2.60
N GLN A 220 8.05 -6.88 1.81
CA GLN A 220 8.11 -6.68 0.36
C GLN A 220 8.11 -5.20 -0.04
N VAL A 221 7.39 -4.35 0.70
CA VAL A 221 7.42 -2.89 0.49
C VAL A 221 8.84 -2.36 0.72
N VAL A 222 9.49 -2.74 1.80
CA VAL A 222 10.89 -2.36 2.12
C VAL A 222 11.85 -2.91 1.07
N ALA A 223 11.71 -4.17 0.66
CA ALA A 223 12.56 -4.77 -0.36
C ALA A 223 12.48 -4.02 -1.70
N LEU A 224 11.26 -3.66 -2.15
CA LEU A 224 11.05 -2.89 -3.38
C LEU A 224 11.55 -1.43 -3.25
N ALA A 225 11.48 -0.84 -2.06
CA ALA A 225 12.02 0.48 -1.80
C ALA A 225 13.55 0.51 -1.79
N SER A 226 14.18 -0.59 -1.38
CA SER A 226 15.64 -0.72 -1.23
C SER A 226 16.39 -0.56 -2.55
N PRO A 227 17.34 0.38 -2.66
CA PRO A 227 18.20 0.50 -3.84
C PRO A 227 19.19 -0.67 -3.97
N ALA A 228 19.60 -1.27 -2.85
CA ALA A 228 20.55 -2.39 -2.87
C ALA A 228 19.90 -3.73 -3.26
N ILE A 229 18.62 -3.93 -2.92
CA ILE A 229 17.89 -5.17 -3.21
C ILE A 229 17.20 -5.06 -4.59
N SER A 230 16.53 -3.95 -4.85
CA SER A 230 15.67 -3.75 -6.02
C SER A 230 16.14 -2.62 -6.95
N GLY A 231 17.44 -2.32 -6.98
CA GLY A 231 17.99 -1.19 -7.74
C GLY A 231 17.74 -1.28 -9.26
N HIS A 232 17.44 -2.46 -9.79
CA HIS A 232 17.12 -2.67 -11.21
C HIS A 232 15.71 -3.24 -11.42
N VAL A 233 14.80 -3.02 -10.44
CA VAL A 233 13.41 -3.46 -10.49
C VAL A 233 12.49 -2.24 -10.54
N THR A 234 11.72 -2.08 -11.62
CA THR A 234 10.71 -1.04 -11.76
C THR A 234 9.54 -1.51 -12.63
N GLY A 235 8.33 -1.14 -12.28
CA GLY A 235 7.10 -1.55 -12.95
C GLY A 235 6.61 -2.95 -12.54
N GLU A 236 7.17 -3.53 -11.49
CA GLU A 236 6.83 -4.86 -11.04
C GLU A 236 5.81 -4.85 -9.91
N THR A 237 4.98 -5.90 -9.88
CA THR A 237 4.03 -6.15 -8.80
C THR A 237 4.40 -7.43 -8.07
N VAL A 238 4.71 -7.33 -6.79
CA VAL A 238 4.94 -8.50 -5.94
C VAL A 238 3.62 -8.90 -5.27
N VAL A 239 3.15 -10.11 -5.56
CA VAL A 239 1.94 -10.67 -4.95
C VAL A 239 2.28 -11.34 -3.62
N VAL A 240 1.65 -10.88 -2.54
CA VAL A 240 1.83 -11.41 -1.18
C VAL A 240 0.52 -12.06 -0.73
N ALA A 241 0.25 -13.27 -1.24
CA ALA A 241 -1.05 -13.92 -1.10
C ALA A 241 -0.97 -15.45 -0.85
N GLY A 242 0.20 -15.96 -0.44
CA GLY A 242 0.34 -17.37 -0.13
C GLY A 242 0.07 -18.34 -1.29
N GLY A 243 0.16 -17.87 -2.54
CA GLY A 243 -0.19 -18.68 -3.73
C GLY A 243 -1.71 -18.79 -3.95
N MET A 244 -2.49 -17.80 -3.50
CA MET A 244 -3.91 -17.67 -3.81
C MET A 244 -4.15 -17.79 -5.33
N GLU A 245 -5.34 -18.28 -5.72
CA GLU A 245 -5.72 -18.53 -7.13
C GLU A 245 -4.80 -19.53 -7.86
N GLY A 246 -4.02 -20.29 -7.10
CA GLY A 246 -3.31 -21.46 -7.63
C GLY A 246 -4.29 -22.59 -7.99
N ARG A 247 -3.74 -23.69 -8.55
CA ARG A 247 -4.52 -24.89 -8.88
C ARG A 247 -4.66 -25.86 -7.70
N VAL A 248 -4.40 -25.38 -6.48
CA VAL A 248 -4.52 -26.20 -5.27
C VAL A 248 -5.88 -26.00 -4.67
N LEU A 249 -6.60 -27.09 -4.46
CA LEU A 249 -7.82 -27.15 -3.67
C LEU A 249 -7.54 -28.09 -2.50
N HIS A 250 -7.59 -27.59 -1.30
CA HIS A 250 -7.49 -28.44 -0.13
C HIS A 250 -8.85 -29.06 0.15
N PRO A 251 -8.96 -30.39 0.30
CA PRO A 251 -10.19 -31.04 0.72
C PRO A 251 -10.59 -30.54 2.13
N GLU A 252 -11.87 -30.58 2.41
CA GLU A 252 -12.46 -30.20 3.71
C GLU A 252 -11.98 -31.12 4.82
#